data_ebd45618484fefa58f92187caab0e472
#
_entry.id   ebd45618484fefa58f92187caab0e472
#
_cell.length_a   1.000
_cell.length_b   1.000
_cell.length_c   1.000
_cell.angle_alpha   90.00
_cell.angle_beta   90.00
_cell.angle_gamma   90.00
#
_symmetry.space_group_name_H-M   'P 1'
#
loop_
_entity.id
_entity.type
_entity.pdbx_description
1 polymer ?
#
loop_
_entity_poly.entity_id
_entity_poly.type
_entity_poly.pdbx_seq_one_letter_code
_entity_poly.pdbx_strand_id
1 'polypeptide(L)'
;MRFLFFCCLLCCSLAQAQTRVSYRDSLYLDHYRPQGKPNGMSVMFIHGGGFTGGETANQKPFAEGMSKRGYNVFVISYRLYLKGSSFGCNTVTPEKLKAIRLAVEDAADAAKFILSRADSFRVNPGQFFLAGSSAGAETALQLLYNPFAAADPARFDYFKTPRFCGALIFAGALVDINTMQPANWVPMLLMHGTKDQLVPFGTASHHFCPATSQGWMMLFGSKTIYEKGKEWNKPVVLYTYNGNGHEVSNYMFREFDKMDTFMRNVVTGKKIGAKEVVGVGMK
;
A
#
# COMPACT_ATOMS: atom_id res chain seq x y z
N MET A 1 40.78 39.24 -37.43
CA MET A 1 40.03 39.03 -36.18
C MET A 1 39.06 37.87 -36.41
N ARG A 2 39.38 36.66 -35.91
CA ARG A 2 38.52 35.47 -36.00
C ARG A 2 37.82 35.34 -34.66
N PHE A 3 36.50 35.52 -34.62
CA PHE A 3 35.66 35.22 -33.44
C PHE A 3 35.37 33.72 -33.40
N LEU A 4 35.94 33.01 -32.43
CA LEU A 4 35.53 31.67 -32.06
C LEU A 4 34.23 31.75 -31.25
N PHE A 5 33.12 31.26 -31.81
CA PHE A 5 31.89 30.99 -31.08
C PHE A 5 32.06 29.70 -30.29
N PHE A 6 32.17 29.83 -28.98
CA PHE A 6 32.14 28.68 -28.06
C PHE A 6 30.69 28.29 -27.83
N CYS A 7 30.24 27.26 -28.57
CA CYS A 7 28.92 26.70 -28.37
C CYS A 7 28.95 25.83 -27.08
N CYS A 8 28.47 26.38 -25.97
CA CYS A 8 28.27 25.63 -24.73
C CYS A 8 27.10 24.66 -24.93
N LEU A 9 27.39 23.40 -25.26
CA LEU A 9 26.41 22.31 -25.21
C LEU A 9 26.04 22.08 -23.76
N LEU A 10 24.91 22.67 -23.32
CA LEU A 10 24.22 22.26 -22.11
C LEU A 10 23.73 20.81 -22.31
N CYS A 11 24.50 19.83 -21.85
CA CYS A 11 24.02 18.50 -21.65
C CYS A 11 22.96 18.55 -20.52
N CYS A 12 21.70 18.79 -20.88
CA CYS A 12 20.57 18.44 -20.02
C CYS A 12 20.56 16.92 -19.90
N SER A 13 21.22 16.40 -18.86
CA SER A 13 20.99 15.03 -18.41
C SER A 13 19.53 14.95 -18.03
N LEU A 14 18.70 14.35 -18.89
CA LEU A 14 17.35 13.94 -18.54
C LEU A 14 17.47 12.97 -17.36
N ALA A 15 17.29 13.49 -16.16
CA ALA A 15 17.25 12.67 -14.96
C ALA A 15 16.13 11.65 -15.17
N GLN A 16 16.50 10.39 -15.28
CA GLN A 16 15.56 9.30 -15.51
C GLN A 16 14.52 9.31 -14.37
N ALA A 17 13.27 9.60 -14.69
CA ALA A 17 12.19 9.79 -13.71
C ALA A 17 11.92 8.52 -12.90
N GLN A 18 12.29 7.35 -13.46
CA GLN A 18 12.12 6.03 -12.87
C GLN A 18 13.45 5.28 -12.88
N THR A 19 13.78 4.60 -11.77
CA THR A 19 14.91 3.67 -11.68
C THR A 19 14.47 2.37 -11.00
N ARG A 20 14.91 1.23 -11.57
CA ARG A 20 14.69 -0.08 -10.94
C ARG A 20 15.89 -0.44 -10.09
N VAL A 21 15.65 -0.90 -8.86
CA VAL A 21 16.67 -1.27 -7.89
C VAL A 21 16.31 -2.61 -7.26
N SER A 22 17.24 -3.59 -7.27
CA SER A 22 17.05 -4.83 -6.53
C SER A 22 17.18 -4.57 -5.04
N TYR A 23 16.27 -5.13 -4.24
CA TYR A 23 16.31 -5.04 -2.78
C TYR A 23 16.56 -6.40 -2.09
N ARG A 24 16.29 -7.50 -2.81
CA ARG A 24 16.51 -8.86 -2.33
C ARG A 24 16.43 -9.85 -3.51
N ASP A 25 17.39 -10.75 -3.67
CA ASP A 25 17.39 -11.81 -4.69
C ASP A 25 16.87 -11.32 -6.06
N SER A 26 15.77 -11.88 -6.54
CA SER A 26 15.06 -11.46 -7.76
C SER A 26 14.04 -10.35 -7.54
N LEU A 27 13.87 -9.88 -6.30
CA LEU A 27 12.89 -8.85 -5.95
C LEU A 27 13.48 -7.46 -6.14
N TYR A 28 12.66 -6.57 -6.64
CA TYR A 28 13.05 -5.21 -6.98
C TYR A 28 11.97 -4.20 -6.60
N LEU A 29 12.37 -2.96 -6.58
CA LEU A 29 11.45 -1.82 -6.53
C LEU A 29 11.67 -0.90 -7.72
N ASP A 30 10.61 -0.31 -8.20
CA ASP A 30 10.64 0.79 -9.15
C ASP A 30 10.50 2.09 -8.36
N HIS A 31 11.58 2.89 -8.38
CA HIS A 31 11.65 4.17 -7.70
C HIS A 31 11.32 5.30 -8.68
N TYR A 32 10.29 6.07 -8.36
CA TYR A 32 9.85 7.26 -9.09
C TYR A 32 10.16 8.49 -8.26
N ARG A 33 11.11 9.30 -8.75
CA ARG A 33 11.49 10.54 -8.08
C ARG A 33 10.43 11.62 -8.25
N PRO A 34 10.32 12.56 -7.29
CA PRO A 34 9.46 13.72 -7.45
C PRO A 34 9.72 14.45 -8.76
N GLN A 35 8.66 14.77 -9.50
CA GLN A 35 8.70 15.65 -10.66
C GLN A 35 8.31 17.07 -10.21
N GLY A 36 9.18 18.04 -10.43
CA GLY A 36 9.01 19.40 -9.91
C GLY A 36 9.47 19.55 -8.44
N LYS A 37 8.78 20.40 -7.67
CA LYS A 37 9.14 20.70 -6.27
C LYS A 37 8.81 19.52 -5.36
N PRO A 38 9.80 18.87 -4.72
CA PRO A 38 9.54 17.80 -3.76
C PRO A 38 8.71 18.28 -2.57
N ASN A 39 7.76 17.47 -2.12
CA ASN A 39 6.92 17.77 -0.96
C ASN A 39 7.43 17.13 0.35
N GLY A 40 8.55 16.38 0.29
CA GLY A 40 9.19 15.73 1.43
C GLY A 40 8.59 14.36 1.81
N MET A 41 7.44 14.00 1.25
CA MET A 41 6.75 12.75 1.57
C MET A 41 7.13 11.63 0.61
N SER A 42 7.21 10.41 1.15
CA SER A 42 7.50 9.19 0.39
C SER A 42 6.38 8.16 0.56
N VAL A 43 6.14 7.37 -0.48
CA VAL A 43 5.12 6.30 -0.49
C VAL A 43 5.76 4.99 -0.95
N MET A 44 5.63 3.92 -0.18
CA MET A 44 5.88 2.55 -0.63
C MET A 44 4.54 1.92 -1.02
N PHE A 45 4.41 1.51 -2.28
CA PHE A 45 3.21 0.92 -2.84
C PHE A 45 3.38 -0.57 -3.12
N ILE A 46 2.42 -1.37 -2.67
CA ILE A 46 2.35 -2.82 -2.87
C ILE A 46 1.22 -3.11 -3.86
N HIS A 47 1.54 -3.74 -5.00
CA HIS A 47 0.56 -4.01 -6.04
C HIS A 47 -0.41 -5.15 -5.67
N GLY A 48 -1.60 -5.12 -6.26
CA GLY A 48 -2.56 -6.21 -6.20
C GLY A 48 -2.21 -7.38 -7.11
N GLY A 49 -3.17 -8.29 -7.30
CA GLY A 49 -3.04 -9.45 -8.19
C GLY A 49 -3.24 -10.80 -7.49
N GLY A 50 -3.93 -10.82 -6.34
CA GLY A 50 -4.37 -12.04 -5.66
C GLY A 50 -3.25 -12.98 -5.26
N PHE A 51 -2.02 -12.49 -5.02
CA PHE A 51 -0.82 -13.28 -4.74
C PHE A 51 -0.43 -14.27 -5.84
N THR A 52 -1.11 -14.22 -6.98
CA THR A 52 -0.91 -15.11 -8.13
C THR A 52 -0.33 -14.39 -9.34
N GLY A 53 -0.47 -13.06 -9.39
CA GLY A 53 -0.06 -12.22 -10.50
C GLY A 53 0.15 -10.77 -10.09
N GLY A 54 0.23 -9.89 -11.09
CA GLY A 54 0.54 -8.48 -10.89
C GLY A 54 2.04 -8.18 -11.02
N GLU A 55 2.32 -6.93 -11.28
CA GLU A 55 3.69 -6.43 -11.44
C GLU A 55 3.77 -4.93 -11.19
N THR A 56 4.96 -4.45 -10.91
CA THR A 56 5.22 -3.02 -10.63
C THR A 56 4.88 -2.11 -11.80
N ALA A 57 5.09 -2.59 -13.03
CA ALA A 57 4.83 -1.83 -14.26
C ALA A 57 3.36 -1.39 -14.38
N ASN A 58 2.42 -2.20 -13.89
CA ASN A 58 0.99 -1.88 -13.90
C ASN A 58 0.65 -0.72 -12.96
N GLN A 59 1.55 -0.35 -12.05
CA GLN A 59 1.36 0.73 -11.08
C GLN A 59 1.96 2.06 -11.54
N LYS A 60 2.55 2.09 -12.73
CA LYS A 60 3.16 3.30 -13.32
C LYS A 60 2.22 4.51 -13.29
N PRO A 61 0.91 4.41 -13.66
CA PRO A 61 0.02 5.57 -13.62
C PRO A 61 -0.14 6.16 -12.20
N PHE A 62 -0.21 5.32 -11.17
CA PHE A 62 -0.24 5.77 -9.77
C PHE A 62 1.08 6.47 -9.41
N ALA A 63 2.20 5.82 -9.69
CA ALA A 63 3.51 6.33 -9.30
C ALA A 63 3.84 7.67 -9.98
N GLU A 64 3.54 7.80 -11.27
CA GLU A 64 3.72 9.06 -12.02
C GLU A 64 2.74 10.15 -11.52
N GLY A 65 1.48 9.80 -11.25
CA GLY A 65 0.49 10.74 -10.73
C GLY A 65 0.88 11.34 -9.38
N MET A 66 1.43 10.51 -8.48
CA MET A 66 1.97 10.95 -7.19
C MET A 66 3.29 11.71 -7.35
N SER A 67 4.18 11.22 -8.21
CA SER A 67 5.47 11.87 -8.52
C SER A 67 5.29 13.30 -9.06
N LYS A 68 4.31 13.52 -9.94
CA LYS A 68 3.92 14.86 -10.44
C LYS A 68 3.43 15.80 -9.32
N ARG A 69 2.93 15.25 -8.23
CA ARG A 69 2.52 15.99 -7.02
C ARG A 69 3.67 16.19 -6.02
N GLY A 70 4.89 15.81 -6.39
CA GLY A 70 6.09 16.00 -5.59
C GLY A 70 6.39 14.87 -4.60
N TYR A 71 5.70 13.75 -4.69
CA TYR A 71 5.95 12.56 -3.87
C TYR A 71 7.12 11.74 -4.40
N ASN A 72 7.84 11.11 -3.48
CA ASN A 72 8.84 10.10 -3.76
C ASN A 72 8.17 8.72 -3.66
N VAL A 73 8.12 7.94 -4.75
CA VAL A 73 7.29 6.74 -4.82
C VAL A 73 8.15 5.50 -5.09
N PHE A 74 7.91 4.45 -4.32
CA PHE A 74 8.56 3.15 -4.44
C PHE A 74 7.48 2.09 -4.69
N VAL A 75 7.43 1.51 -5.87
CA VAL A 75 6.54 0.40 -6.18
C VAL A 75 7.34 -0.89 -6.05
N ILE A 76 6.97 -1.75 -5.10
CA ILE A 76 7.73 -2.98 -4.83
C ILE A 76 7.15 -4.19 -5.56
N SER A 77 8.02 -5.07 -6.04
CA SER A 77 7.65 -6.45 -6.36
C SER A 77 7.71 -7.29 -5.08
N TYR A 78 7.00 -8.40 -5.05
CA TYR A 78 7.05 -9.39 -3.96
C TYR A 78 6.84 -10.80 -4.52
N ARG A 79 7.18 -11.84 -3.75
CA ARG A 79 6.99 -13.23 -4.18
C ARG A 79 5.53 -13.54 -4.45
N LEU A 80 5.23 -13.89 -5.68
CA LEU A 80 3.92 -14.39 -6.09
C LEU A 80 3.88 -15.90 -5.83
N TYR A 81 3.71 -16.27 -4.56
CA TYR A 81 3.84 -17.67 -4.12
C TYR A 81 2.85 -18.60 -4.83
N LEU A 82 1.67 -18.10 -5.14
CA LEU A 82 0.62 -18.85 -5.85
C LEU A 82 0.60 -18.57 -7.36
N LYS A 83 1.71 -18.08 -7.95
CA LYS A 83 1.80 -17.87 -9.40
C LYS A 83 1.49 -19.15 -10.16
N GLY A 84 0.56 -19.05 -11.12
CA GLY A 84 0.08 -20.21 -11.89
C GLY A 84 -1.00 -21.05 -11.17
N SER A 85 -1.43 -20.62 -9.99
CA SER A 85 -2.50 -21.23 -9.20
C SER A 85 -3.64 -20.22 -8.95
N SER A 86 -4.47 -20.43 -7.95
CA SER A 86 -5.54 -19.52 -7.55
C SER A 86 -5.41 -19.08 -6.08
N PHE A 87 -6.14 -18.03 -5.71
CA PHE A 87 -6.30 -17.61 -4.30
C PHE A 87 -7.78 -17.71 -3.87
N GLY A 88 -8.56 -18.54 -4.56
CA GLY A 88 -10.00 -18.70 -4.35
C GLY A 88 -10.37 -19.71 -3.26
N CYS A 89 -11.62 -20.17 -3.29
CA CYS A 89 -12.18 -21.08 -2.29
C CYS A 89 -11.59 -22.49 -2.33
N ASN A 90 -10.98 -22.89 -3.45
CA ASN A 90 -10.34 -24.19 -3.61
C ASN A 90 -8.87 -24.24 -3.16
N THR A 91 -8.28 -23.10 -2.81
CA THR A 91 -6.92 -23.02 -2.27
C THR A 91 -6.98 -23.17 -0.76
N VAL A 92 -6.36 -24.21 -0.21
CA VAL A 92 -6.41 -24.49 1.23
C VAL A 92 -5.90 -23.29 2.04
N THR A 93 -6.56 -23.00 3.15
CA THR A 93 -6.26 -21.83 3.98
C THR A 93 -4.79 -21.71 4.41
N PRO A 94 -4.07 -22.77 4.78
CA PRO A 94 -2.64 -22.67 5.07
C PRO A 94 -1.79 -22.11 3.92
N GLU A 95 -2.11 -22.44 2.66
CA GLU A 95 -1.38 -21.93 1.49
C GLU A 95 -1.72 -20.45 1.25
N LYS A 96 -2.98 -20.03 1.47
CA LYS A 96 -3.34 -18.60 1.45
C LYS A 96 -2.58 -17.80 2.51
N LEU A 97 -2.56 -18.28 3.76
CA LEU A 97 -1.83 -17.63 4.85
C LEU A 97 -0.32 -17.58 4.56
N LYS A 98 0.24 -18.62 3.95
CA LYS A 98 1.65 -18.65 3.53
C LYS A 98 1.93 -17.61 2.45
N ALA A 99 1.04 -17.47 1.45
CA ALA A 99 1.18 -16.45 0.40
C ALA A 99 1.18 -15.03 0.99
N ILE A 100 0.24 -14.73 1.89
CA ILE A 100 0.18 -13.45 2.61
C ILE A 100 1.48 -13.24 3.41
N ARG A 101 1.91 -14.22 4.21
CA ARG A 101 3.11 -14.13 5.02
C ARG A 101 4.35 -13.80 4.19
N LEU A 102 4.55 -14.51 3.07
CA LEU A 102 5.69 -14.29 2.20
C LEU A 102 5.68 -12.90 1.57
N ALA A 103 4.50 -12.39 1.17
CA ALA A 103 4.36 -11.03 0.67
C ALA A 103 4.67 -9.98 1.76
N VAL A 104 4.25 -10.22 3.01
CA VAL A 104 4.58 -9.35 4.16
C VAL A 104 6.07 -9.32 4.45
N GLU A 105 6.74 -10.48 4.43
CA GLU A 105 8.19 -10.59 4.61
C GLU A 105 8.94 -9.78 3.54
N ASP A 106 8.53 -9.89 2.28
CA ASP A 106 9.16 -9.16 1.18
C ASP A 106 8.91 -7.65 1.28
N ALA A 107 7.68 -7.25 1.64
CA ALA A 107 7.35 -5.83 1.88
C ALA A 107 8.15 -5.25 3.06
N ALA A 108 8.39 -6.06 4.08
CA ALA A 108 9.24 -5.74 5.21
C ALA A 108 10.70 -5.47 4.78
N ASP A 109 11.25 -6.39 3.98
CA ASP A 109 12.61 -6.24 3.45
C ASP A 109 12.74 -5.02 2.55
N ALA A 110 11.74 -4.75 1.71
CA ALA A 110 11.70 -3.56 0.86
C ALA A 110 11.70 -2.27 1.70
N ALA A 111 10.85 -2.20 2.74
CA ALA A 111 10.80 -1.04 3.64
C ALA A 111 12.13 -0.83 4.37
N LYS A 112 12.74 -1.90 4.89
CA LYS A 112 14.06 -1.87 5.51
C LYS A 112 15.14 -1.39 4.54
N PHE A 113 15.12 -1.91 3.31
CA PHE A 113 16.04 -1.51 2.27
C PHE A 113 15.92 -0.01 1.92
N ILE A 114 14.70 0.50 1.77
CA ILE A 114 14.44 1.91 1.50
C ILE A 114 14.96 2.79 2.66
N LEU A 115 14.61 2.44 3.89
CA LEU A 115 14.98 3.22 5.07
C LEU A 115 16.47 3.15 5.39
N SER A 116 17.16 2.03 5.11
CA SER A 116 18.62 1.93 5.27
C SER A 116 19.38 2.81 4.28
N ARG A 117 18.72 3.28 3.22
CA ARG A 117 19.25 4.18 2.18
C ARG A 117 18.48 5.50 2.12
N ALA A 118 17.91 5.92 3.24
CA ALA A 118 17.03 7.10 3.32
C ALA A 118 17.67 8.34 2.69
N ASP A 119 18.96 8.60 2.97
CA ASP A 119 19.69 9.75 2.42
C ASP A 119 19.80 9.66 0.87
N SER A 120 20.21 8.50 0.36
CA SER A 120 20.37 8.27 -1.09
C SER A 120 19.05 8.38 -1.85
N PHE A 121 17.98 7.88 -1.24
CA PHE A 121 16.63 7.96 -1.79
C PHE A 121 15.90 9.26 -1.43
N ARG A 122 16.49 10.12 -0.59
CA ARG A 122 15.86 11.34 -0.07
C ARG A 122 14.53 11.06 0.62
N VAL A 123 14.49 10.03 1.45
CA VAL A 123 13.33 9.63 2.26
C VAL A 123 13.44 10.28 3.62
N ASN A 124 12.40 10.99 4.04
CA ASN A 124 12.21 11.36 5.44
C ASN A 124 11.45 10.22 6.14
N PRO A 125 12.09 9.48 7.08
CA PRO A 125 11.41 8.38 7.77
C PRO A 125 10.14 8.79 8.53
N GLY A 126 10.07 10.05 8.99
CA GLY A 126 8.88 10.61 9.65
C GLY A 126 7.74 10.96 8.69
N GLN A 127 7.96 10.88 7.37
CA GLN A 127 6.99 11.19 6.32
C GLN A 127 6.91 10.07 5.29
N PHE A 128 7.06 8.83 5.75
CA PHE A 128 7.02 7.63 4.93
C PHE A 128 5.68 6.92 5.09
N PHE A 129 4.93 6.82 3.99
CA PHE A 129 3.60 6.22 3.91
C PHE A 129 3.66 4.83 3.29
N LEU A 130 2.73 3.98 3.71
CA LEU A 130 2.47 2.68 3.10
C LEU A 130 1.21 2.75 2.26
N ALA A 131 1.21 2.14 1.08
CA ALA A 131 0.03 2.05 0.24
C ALA A 131 -0.08 0.65 -0.37
N GLY A 132 -1.31 0.22 -0.64
CA GLY A 132 -1.53 -1.05 -1.31
C GLY A 132 -2.93 -1.19 -1.89
N SER A 133 -3.05 -2.05 -2.90
CA SER A 133 -4.29 -2.35 -3.61
C SER A 133 -4.59 -3.84 -3.55
N SER A 134 -5.85 -4.24 -3.21
CA SER A 134 -6.28 -5.65 -3.21
C SER A 134 -5.31 -6.52 -2.36
N ALA A 135 -4.74 -7.59 -2.89
CA ALA A 135 -3.72 -8.40 -2.21
C ALA A 135 -2.56 -7.55 -1.64
N GLY A 136 -2.17 -6.46 -2.31
CA GLY A 136 -1.19 -5.50 -1.80
C GLY A 136 -1.71 -4.70 -0.61
N ALA A 137 -3.00 -4.38 -0.58
CA ALA A 137 -3.64 -3.72 0.56
C ALA A 137 -3.78 -4.67 1.76
N GLU A 138 -4.10 -5.94 1.53
CA GLU A 138 -4.05 -6.98 2.55
C GLU A 138 -2.63 -7.13 3.10
N THR A 139 -1.62 -7.21 2.22
CA THR A 139 -0.21 -7.24 2.62
C THR A 139 0.18 -6.03 3.47
N ALA A 140 -0.24 -4.82 3.07
CA ALA A 140 0.04 -3.59 3.80
C ALA A 140 -0.57 -3.61 5.22
N LEU A 141 -1.82 -4.04 5.34
CA LEU A 141 -2.48 -4.17 6.64
C LEU A 141 -1.83 -5.22 7.54
N GLN A 142 -1.46 -6.39 6.98
CA GLN A 142 -0.72 -7.41 7.74
C GLN A 142 0.66 -6.91 8.16
N LEU A 143 1.35 -6.14 7.31
CA LEU A 143 2.64 -5.53 7.65
C LEU A 143 2.53 -4.57 8.84
N LEU A 144 1.44 -3.81 8.92
CA LEU A 144 1.22 -2.85 9.99
C LEU A 144 0.78 -3.50 11.31
N TYR A 145 -0.07 -4.54 11.23
CA TYR A 145 -0.81 -5.01 12.40
C TYR A 145 -0.64 -6.47 12.75
N ASN A 146 -0.10 -7.30 11.84
CA ASN A 146 0.12 -8.71 12.12
C ASN A 146 1.61 -9.10 11.93
N PRO A 147 2.47 -8.70 12.85
CA PRO A 147 3.90 -9.02 12.77
C PRO A 147 4.19 -10.53 12.84
N PHE A 148 3.26 -11.33 13.35
CA PHE A 148 3.38 -12.81 13.34
C PHE A 148 3.26 -13.39 11.93
N ALA A 149 2.84 -12.60 10.94
CA ALA A 149 2.94 -13.01 9.55
C ALA A 149 4.40 -13.16 9.11
N ALA A 150 5.34 -12.44 9.73
CA ALA A 150 6.77 -12.61 9.51
C ALA A 150 7.30 -13.78 10.34
N ALA A 151 8.01 -14.72 9.70
CA ALA A 151 8.59 -15.88 10.38
C ALA A 151 9.87 -15.54 11.17
N ASP A 152 10.51 -14.40 10.84
CA ASP A 152 11.79 -13.98 11.40
C ASP A 152 11.59 -13.05 12.61
N PRO A 153 12.05 -13.43 13.82
CA PRO A 153 11.96 -12.62 15.02
C PRO A 153 12.64 -11.24 14.88
N ALA A 154 13.73 -11.13 14.11
CA ALA A 154 14.41 -9.87 13.86
C ALA A 154 13.53 -8.92 13.04
N ARG A 155 12.75 -9.44 12.11
CA ARG A 155 11.75 -8.65 11.38
C ARG A 155 10.60 -8.23 12.27
N PHE A 156 10.16 -9.09 13.18
CA PHE A 156 9.16 -8.76 14.20
C PHE A 156 9.59 -7.55 15.03
N ASP A 157 10.83 -7.55 15.54
CA ASP A 157 11.38 -6.42 16.29
C ASP A 157 11.48 -5.15 15.43
N TYR A 158 11.83 -5.27 14.17
CA TYR A 158 11.84 -4.16 13.22
C TYR A 158 10.46 -3.50 13.07
N PHE A 159 9.37 -4.26 13.16
CA PHE A 159 8.00 -3.78 12.99
C PHE A 159 7.25 -3.48 14.30
N LYS A 160 7.84 -3.69 15.46
CA LYS A 160 7.26 -3.30 16.77
C LYS A 160 6.95 -1.81 16.85
N THR A 161 7.75 -0.97 16.21
CA THR A 161 7.55 0.46 16.15
C THR A 161 6.98 0.82 14.77
N PRO A 162 5.85 1.52 14.68
CA PRO A 162 5.33 1.99 13.39
C PRO A 162 6.40 2.75 12.62
N ARG A 163 6.75 2.26 11.44
CA ARG A 163 7.73 2.88 10.54
C ARG A 163 7.07 3.74 9.48
N PHE A 164 5.74 3.62 9.39
CA PHE A 164 4.95 4.40 8.46
C PHE A 164 4.12 5.42 9.21
N CYS A 165 4.14 6.68 8.76
CA CYS A 165 3.37 7.75 9.37
C CYS A 165 1.88 7.73 9.00
N GLY A 166 1.50 6.97 7.97
CA GLY A 166 0.13 6.77 7.52
C GLY A 166 0.02 5.69 6.47
N ALA A 167 -1.20 5.25 6.16
CA ALA A 167 -1.46 4.23 5.16
C ALA A 167 -2.61 4.61 4.21
N LEU A 168 -2.51 4.16 2.95
CA LEU A 168 -3.50 4.28 1.89
C LEU A 168 -3.90 2.87 1.44
N ILE A 169 -5.14 2.47 1.73
CA ILE A 169 -5.62 1.09 1.59
C ILE A 169 -6.79 1.06 0.60
N PHE A 170 -6.59 0.38 -0.51
CA PHE A 170 -7.57 0.25 -1.59
C PHE A 170 -8.09 -1.18 -1.66
N ALA A 171 -9.34 -1.40 -1.20
CA ALA A 171 -9.99 -2.71 -1.12
C ALA A 171 -9.16 -3.74 -0.36
N GLY A 172 -8.78 -3.43 0.88
CA GLY A 172 -7.99 -4.29 1.76
C GLY A 172 -8.76 -4.85 2.94
N ALA A 173 -8.24 -5.93 3.53
CA ALA A 173 -8.75 -6.54 4.74
C ALA A 173 -7.64 -7.13 5.60
N LEU A 174 -7.90 -7.27 6.90
CA LEU A 174 -6.99 -7.82 7.89
C LEU A 174 -7.42 -9.24 8.28
N VAL A 175 -6.46 -10.13 8.50
CA VAL A 175 -6.73 -11.52 8.91
C VAL A 175 -7.21 -11.60 10.36
N ASP A 176 -6.66 -10.76 11.24
CA ASP A 176 -7.05 -10.72 12.65
C ASP A 176 -7.16 -9.29 13.15
N ILE A 177 -8.39 -8.84 13.43
CA ILE A 177 -8.67 -7.49 13.91
C ILE A 177 -8.13 -7.24 15.34
N ASN A 178 -7.90 -8.28 16.13
CA ASN A 178 -7.40 -8.17 17.50
C ASN A 178 -5.92 -7.77 17.56
N THR A 179 -5.20 -7.88 16.44
CA THR A 179 -3.83 -7.39 16.34
C THR A 179 -3.74 -5.86 16.27
N MET A 180 -4.83 -5.19 15.93
CA MET A 180 -4.97 -3.74 16.05
C MET A 180 -5.21 -3.35 17.50
N GLN A 181 -4.48 -2.35 17.97
CA GLN A 181 -4.61 -1.79 19.31
C GLN A 181 -4.53 -0.25 19.23
N PRO A 182 -5.12 0.50 20.19
CA PRO A 182 -4.97 1.94 20.23
C PRO A 182 -3.51 2.43 20.20
N ALA A 183 -2.59 1.65 20.76
CA ALA A 183 -1.18 2.01 20.87
C ALA A 183 -0.40 1.83 19.56
N ASN A 184 -0.81 0.91 18.67
CA ASN A 184 -0.15 0.66 17.40
C ASN A 184 -0.89 1.24 16.19
N TRP A 185 -1.89 2.10 16.43
CA TRP A 185 -2.70 2.69 15.37
C TRP A 185 -1.89 3.59 14.45
N VAL A 186 -2.04 3.36 13.14
CA VAL A 186 -1.48 4.21 12.09
C VAL A 186 -2.64 4.97 11.42
N PRO A 187 -2.52 6.28 11.18
CA PRO A 187 -3.52 7.02 10.40
C PRO A 187 -3.80 6.36 9.05
N MET A 188 -5.07 6.15 8.70
CA MET A 188 -5.43 5.42 7.48
C MET A 188 -6.45 6.16 6.63
N LEU A 189 -6.24 6.12 5.32
CA LEU A 189 -7.25 6.36 4.31
C LEU A 189 -7.63 5.02 3.71
N LEU A 190 -8.91 4.67 3.78
CA LEU A 190 -9.49 3.43 3.28
C LEU A 190 -10.44 3.76 2.13
N MET A 191 -10.34 3.03 1.01
CA MET A 191 -11.30 3.10 -0.09
C MET A 191 -11.82 1.70 -0.40
N HIS A 192 -13.16 1.52 -0.41
CA HIS A 192 -13.72 0.18 -0.60
C HIS A 192 -15.13 0.22 -1.18
N GLY A 193 -15.45 -0.74 -2.06
CA GLY A 193 -16.77 -0.95 -2.62
C GLY A 193 -17.65 -1.81 -1.72
N THR A 194 -18.93 -1.43 -1.53
CA THR A 194 -19.84 -2.18 -0.64
C THR A 194 -20.28 -3.53 -1.20
N LYS A 195 -20.08 -3.76 -2.49
CA LYS A 195 -20.40 -5.03 -3.19
C LYS A 195 -19.17 -5.80 -3.64
N ASP A 196 -18.01 -5.55 -3.00
CA ASP A 196 -16.79 -6.29 -3.28
C ASP A 196 -16.99 -7.78 -2.94
N GLN A 197 -16.83 -8.65 -3.95
CA GLN A 197 -17.01 -10.09 -3.84
C GLN A 197 -15.69 -10.86 -3.67
N LEU A 198 -14.55 -10.15 -3.68
CA LEU A 198 -13.23 -10.73 -3.50
C LEU A 198 -12.69 -10.45 -2.10
N VAL A 199 -12.56 -9.19 -1.76
CA VAL A 199 -12.10 -8.75 -0.43
C VAL A 199 -13.31 -8.14 0.30
N PRO A 200 -13.74 -8.67 1.45
CA PRO A 200 -14.96 -8.21 2.09
C PRO A 200 -14.85 -6.76 2.55
N PHE A 201 -15.90 -5.96 2.30
CA PHE A 201 -16.01 -4.59 2.79
C PHE A 201 -16.10 -4.52 4.32
N GLY A 202 -16.92 -5.40 4.92
CA GLY A 202 -17.07 -5.59 6.35
C GLY A 202 -16.33 -6.83 6.85
N THR A 203 -16.94 -7.59 7.75
CA THR A 203 -16.42 -8.88 8.23
C THR A 203 -17.12 -10.02 7.50
N ALA A 204 -16.38 -10.77 6.70
CA ALA A 204 -16.87 -11.94 5.98
C ALA A 204 -15.72 -12.86 5.59
N SER A 205 -16.05 -14.05 5.06
CA SER A 205 -15.02 -14.93 4.51
C SER A 205 -14.45 -14.34 3.20
N HIS A 206 -13.14 -14.52 3.01
CA HIS A 206 -12.44 -14.12 1.79
C HIS A 206 -13.07 -14.80 0.58
N HIS A 207 -13.34 -14.04 -0.51
CA HIS A 207 -14.11 -14.46 -1.69
C HIS A 207 -15.50 -14.97 -1.34
N PHE A 208 -16.05 -14.66 -0.17
CA PHE A 208 -17.32 -15.19 0.32
C PHE A 208 -17.39 -16.71 0.27
N CYS A 209 -16.24 -17.37 0.47
CA CYS A 209 -16.14 -18.82 0.45
C CYS A 209 -17.09 -19.45 1.48
N PRO A 210 -17.82 -20.53 1.10
CA PRO A 210 -18.61 -21.30 2.05
C PRO A 210 -17.75 -21.83 3.20
N ALA A 211 -18.33 -21.93 4.40
CA ALA A 211 -17.61 -22.41 5.59
C ALA A 211 -17.06 -23.85 5.44
N THR A 212 -17.66 -24.62 4.53
CA THR A 212 -17.24 -25.99 4.20
C THR A 212 -16.11 -26.08 3.19
N SER A 213 -15.72 -24.96 2.56
CA SER A 213 -14.63 -24.95 1.59
C SER A 213 -13.27 -24.98 2.29
N GLN A 214 -12.31 -25.68 1.70
CA GLN A 214 -10.94 -25.77 2.24
C GLN A 214 -10.19 -24.44 2.25
N GLY A 215 -10.65 -23.47 1.47
CA GLY A 215 -10.08 -22.12 1.39
C GLY A 215 -10.85 -21.09 2.19
N TRP A 216 -11.76 -21.50 3.09
CA TRP A 216 -12.47 -20.60 3.97
C TRP A 216 -11.51 -19.89 4.92
N MET A 217 -11.61 -18.57 4.97
CA MET A 217 -10.78 -17.72 5.83
C MET A 217 -11.54 -16.43 6.12
N MET A 218 -11.79 -16.13 7.39
CA MET A 218 -12.42 -14.85 7.79
C MET A 218 -11.46 -13.70 7.60
N LEU A 219 -11.99 -12.57 7.12
CA LEU A 219 -11.28 -11.30 7.01
C LEU A 219 -12.12 -10.16 7.59
N PHE A 220 -11.39 -9.12 8.00
CA PHE A 220 -11.93 -7.89 8.56
C PHE A 220 -11.61 -6.74 7.60
N GLY A 221 -12.60 -6.35 6.82
CA GLY A 221 -12.45 -5.35 5.75
C GLY A 221 -12.44 -3.91 6.26
N SER A 222 -12.38 -3.00 5.30
CA SER A 222 -12.20 -1.57 5.56
C SER A 222 -13.28 -0.96 6.48
N LYS A 223 -14.53 -1.42 6.40
CA LYS A 223 -15.60 -0.95 7.29
C LYS A 223 -15.36 -1.37 8.73
N THR A 224 -14.97 -2.63 8.96
CA THR A 224 -14.66 -3.13 10.31
C THR A 224 -13.45 -2.40 10.91
N ILE A 225 -12.42 -2.15 10.12
CA ILE A 225 -11.25 -1.37 10.53
C ILE A 225 -11.65 0.08 10.87
N TYR A 226 -12.49 0.70 10.04
CA TYR A 226 -13.02 2.04 10.29
C TYR A 226 -13.80 2.11 11.61
N GLU A 227 -14.68 1.15 11.90
CA GLU A 227 -15.45 1.14 13.14
C GLU A 227 -14.55 1.01 14.38
N LYS A 228 -13.45 0.23 14.29
CA LYS A 228 -12.43 0.19 15.35
C LYS A 228 -11.74 1.54 15.54
N GLY A 229 -11.35 2.21 14.45
CA GLY A 229 -10.78 3.55 14.52
C GLY A 229 -11.72 4.58 15.12
N LYS A 230 -13.02 4.48 14.80
CA LYS A 230 -14.07 5.33 15.34
C LYS A 230 -14.27 5.08 16.84
N GLU A 231 -14.36 3.80 17.26
CA GLU A 231 -14.46 3.39 18.66
C GLU A 231 -13.34 3.99 19.51
N TRP A 232 -12.12 4.00 18.99
CA TRP A 232 -10.92 4.47 19.69
C TRP A 232 -10.59 5.94 19.43
N ASN A 233 -11.45 6.67 18.72
CA ASN A 233 -11.23 8.07 18.31
C ASN A 233 -9.88 8.28 17.61
N LYS A 234 -9.54 7.37 16.68
CA LYS A 234 -8.29 7.39 15.92
C LYS A 234 -8.45 8.03 14.53
N PRO A 235 -7.37 8.59 13.96
CA PRO A 235 -7.41 9.18 12.63
C PRO A 235 -7.65 8.11 11.56
N VAL A 236 -8.84 8.10 10.97
CA VAL A 236 -9.22 7.22 9.87
C VAL A 236 -10.25 7.88 8.97
N VAL A 237 -10.03 7.81 7.66
CA VAL A 237 -10.97 8.27 6.65
C VAL A 237 -11.37 7.08 5.80
N LEU A 238 -12.65 6.73 5.79
CA LEU A 238 -13.21 5.70 4.93
C LEU A 238 -14.01 6.36 3.80
N TYR A 239 -13.61 6.10 2.56
CA TYR A 239 -14.43 6.37 1.39
C TYR A 239 -15.20 5.10 1.02
N THR A 240 -16.50 5.10 1.29
CA THR A 240 -17.42 3.99 0.98
C THR A 240 -18.04 4.23 -0.39
N TYR A 241 -17.74 3.36 -1.35
CA TYR A 241 -18.31 3.44 -2.70
C TYR A 241 -19.51 2.50 -2.79
N ASN A 242 -20.70 3.08 -2.59
CA ASN A 242 -21.94 2.31 -2.53
C ASN A 242 -22.28 1.70 -3.89
N GLY A 243 -22.56 0.39 -3.89
CA GLY A 243 -22.90 -0.37 -5.09
C GLY A 243 -21.72 -0.81 -5.95
N ASN A 244 -20.51 -0.33 -5.66
CA ASN A 244 -19.28 -0.74 -6.36
C ASN A 244 -18.72 -2.05 -5.78
N GLY A 245 -18.02 -2.80 -6.64
CA GLY A 245 -17.32 -4.04 -6.33
C GLY A 245 -15.83 -3.83 -6.10
N HIS A 246 -15.06 -4.85 -6.51
CA HIS A 246 -13.60 -4.88 -6.33
C HIS A 246 -12.83 -3.88 -7.20
N GLU A 247 -13.46 -3.29 -8.21
CA GLU A 247 -12.85 -2.25 -9.06
C GLU A 247 -12.38 -1.02 -8.26
N VAL A 248 -12.91 -0.82 -7.05
CA VAL A 248 -12.45 0.24 -6.14
C VAL A 248 -10.98 0.05 -5.75
N SER A 249 -10.45 -1.15 -5.84
CA SER A 249 -9.02 -1.43 -5.68
C SER A 249 -8.13 -0.62 -6.64
N ASN A 250 -8.70 -0.17 -7.78
CA ASN A 250 -7.99 0.63 -8.80
C ASN A 250 -8.24 2.14 -8.67
N TYR A 251 -8.95 2.59 -7.62
CA TYR A 251 -9.25 4.03 -7.46
C TYR A 251 -8.02 4.86 -7.11
N MET A 252 -6.90 4.24 -6.71
CA MET A 252 -5.62 4.92 -6.58
C MET A 252 -5.13 5.57 -7.88
N PHE A 253 -5.66 5.16 -9.05
CA PHE A 253 -5.28 5.75 -10.33
C PHE A 253 -6.01 7.07 -10.63
N ARG A 254 -6.99 7.46 -9.83
CA ARG A 254 -7.83 8.66 -10.07
C ARG A 254 -8.09 9.51 -8.83
N GLU A 255 -8.03 8.96 -7.64
CA GLU A 255 -8.39 9.66 -6.40
C GLU A 255 -7.18 10.40 -5.76
N PHE A 256 -6.31 10.95 -6.59
CA PHE A 256 -5.06 11.59 -6.16
C PHE A 256 -5.27 12.72 -5.16
N ASP A 257 -6.30 13.55 -5.34
CA ASP A 257 -6.53 14.72 -4.47
C ASP A 257 -6.99 14.31 -3.07
N LYS A 258 -7.74 13.19 -2.95
CA LYS A 258 -8.11 12.62 -1.65
C LYS A 258 -6.89 12.07 -0.92
N MET A 259 -6.00 11.39 -1.64
CA MET A 259 -4.74 10.88 -1.09
C MET A 259 -3.82 12.03 -0.66
N ASP A 260 -3.58 13.01 -1.53
CA ASP A 260 -2.74 14.18 -1.24
C ASP A 260 -3.25 14.95 -0.03
N THR A 261 -4.56 15.23 0.04
CA THR A 261 -5.19 15.91 1.17
C THR A 261 -4.99 15.14 2.48
N PHE A 262 -5.22 13.83 2.46
CA PHE A 262 -5.05 12.99 3.65
C PHE A 262 -3.59 13.00 4.12
N MET A 263 -2.64 12.74 3.22
CA MET A 263 -1.23 12.65 3.55
C MET A 263 -0.67 13.98 4.09
N ARG A 264 -1.05 15.11 3.49
CA ARG A 264 -0.70 16.45 4.00
C ARG A 264 -1.27 16.70 5.39
N ASN A 265 -2.53 16.32 5.64
CA ASN A 265 -3.13 16.47 6.96
C ASN A 265 -2.38 15.66 8.02
N VAL A 266 -1.96 14.41 7.69
CA VAL A 266 -1.12 13.59 8.59
C VAL A 266 0.20 14.30 8.94
N VAL A 267 0.92 14.75 7.92
CA VAL A 267 2.26 15.34 8.10
C VAL A 267 2.22 16.69 8.81
N THR A 268 1.19 17.50 8.54
CA THR A 268 1.04 18.83 9.18
C THR A 268 0.41 18.77 10.58
N GLY A 269 0.05 17.56 11.06
CA GLY A 269 -0.62 17.40 12.35
C GLY A 269 -2.05 17.96 12.37
N LYS A 270 -2.65 18.22 11.21
CA LYS A 270 -4.05 18.65 11.15
C LYS A 270 -4.94 17.53 11.68
N LYS A 271 -5.84 17.87 12.61
CA LYS A 271 -6.74 16.89 13.24
C LYS A 271 -7.53 16.13 12.18
N ILE A 272 -7.30 14.83 12.12
CA ILE A 272 -8.06 13.87 11.33
C ILE A 272 -8.90 13.06 12.33
N GLY A 273 -10.22 13.22 12.31
CA GLY A 273 -11.11 12.36 13.09
C GLY A 273 -11.44 11.08 12.34
N ALA A 274 -12.19 10.18 12.96
CA ALA A 274 -12.85 9.09 12.24
C ALA A 274 -13.95 9.68 11.35
N LYS A 275 -13.81 9.56 10.03
CA LYS A 275 -14.73 10.11 9.05
C LYS A 275 -15.06 9.09 7.97
N GLU A 276 -16.34 8.83 7.77
CA GLU A 276 -16.84 8.09 6.62
C GLU A 276 -17.42 9.06 5.59
N VAL A 277 -17.04 8.88 4.34
CA VAL A 277 -17.56 9.61 3.20
C VAL A 277 -18.20 8.60 2.25
N VAL A 278 -19.54 8.63 2.19
CA VAL A 278 -20.28 7.77 1.27
C VAL A 278 -20.32 8.45 -0.10
N GLY A 279 -19.69 7.82 -1.09
CA GLY A 279 -19.69 8.25 -2.48
C GLY A 279 -20.54 7.32 -3.34
N VAL A 280 -21.14 7.87 -4.40
CA VAL A 280 -21.66 7.05 -5.51
C VAL A 280 -20.49 6.88 -6.46
N GLY A 281 -20.10 5.65 -6.72
CA GLY A 281 -19.09 5.38 -7.75
C GLY A 281 -19.59 5.95 -9.08
N MET A 282 -18.75 6.69 -9.77
CA MET A 282 -19.04 7.03 -11.16
C MET A 282 -19.11 5.72 -11.96
N LYS A 283 -20.21 5.52 -12.66
CA LYS A 283 -20.41 4.42 -13.61
C LYS A 283 -19.43 4.54 -14.77
#